data_948658367a8ba8237ae53d34cc5ed176
#
_entry.id   948658367a8ba8237ae53d34cc5ed176
#
_cell.length_a   1.000
_cell.length_b   1.000
_cell.length_c   1.000
_cell.angle_alpha   90.00
_cell.angle_beta   90.00
_cell.angle_gamma   90.00
#
_symmetry.space_group_name_H-M   'P 1'
#
loop_
_entity.id
_entity.type
_entity.pdbx_description
1 polymer ?
#
loop_
_entity_poly.entity_id
_entity_poly.type
_entity_poly.pdbx_seq_one_letter_code
_entity_poly.pdbx_strand_id
1 'polypeptide(L)'
;MTLTRIETGQRISKIVKHNGVVCLCGQTSDAATAADQTREILSKVEDLLDKAGSDKTRILQCVIWLSDMADFAEMNDVWDTWVPKGHAPARACGEAKLARDVLKVEMIVTAACD
;
A
#
# COMPACT_ATOMS: atom_id res chain seq x y z
N MET A 1 -16.69 -20.67 3.04
CA MET A 1 -16.43 -19.28 2.63
C MET A 1 -15.36 -19.29 1.58
N THR A 2 -15.60 -18.56 0.54
CA THR A 2 -14.72 -18.58 -0.63
C THR A 2 -13.55 -17.62 -0.46
N LEU A 3 -12.37 -18.09 -0.77
CA LEU A 3 -11.18 -17.25 -0.84
C LEU A 3 -10.94 -16.89 -2.30
N THR A 4 -10.87 -15.61 -2.61
CA THR A 4 -10.68 -15.11 -3.98
C THR A 4 -9.28 -14.53 -4.16
N ARG A 5 -8.63 -14.92 -5.22
CA ARG A 5 -7.31 -14.38 -5.61
C ARG A 5 -7.41 -13.72 -6.96
N ILE A 6 -6.77 -12.56 -7.10
CA ILE A 6 -6.81 -11.76 -8.33
C ILE A 6 -5.36 -11.42 -8.72
N GLU A 7 -5.06 -11.52 -10.01
CA GLU A 7 -3.73 -11.28 -10.56
C GLU A 7 -2.68 -12.16 -9.89
N THR A 8 -2.96 -13.47 -9.93
CA THR A 8 -2.12 -14.48 -9.30
C THR A 8 -1.01 -14.91 -10.24
N GLY A 9 0.22 -14.75 -9.77
CA GLY A 9 1.39 -15.28 -10.43
C GLY A 9 1.93 -16.51 -9.72
N GLN A 10 3.15 -16.89 -10.04
CA GLN A 10 3.78 -18.06 -9.47
C GLN A 10 4.12 -17.90 -7.99
N ARG A 11 4.47 -16.69 -7.57
CA ARG A 11 4.93 -16.40 -6.20
C ARG A 11 3.93 -15.64 -5.35
N ILE A 12 3.14 -14.79 -5.97
CA ILE A 12 2.22 -13.91 -5.24
C ILE A 12 0.90 -13.75 -5.98
N SER A 13 -0.13 -13.38 -5.22
CA SER A 13 -1.34 -12.77 -5.75
C SER A 13 -1.29 -11.29 -5.40
N LYS A 14 -1.69 -10.41 -6.30
CA LYS A 14 -1.74 -8.98 -5.98
C LYS A 14 -2.85 -8.66 -5.02
N ILE A 15 -3.94 -9.41 -5.09
CA ILE A 15 -5.13 -9.22 -4.25
C ILE A 15 -5.61 -10.57 -3.73
N VAL A 16 -5.86 -10.66 -2.43
CA VAL A 16 -6.52 -11.81 -1.81
C VAL A 16 -7.71 -11.31 -1.01
N LYS A 17 -8.90 -11.86 -1.27
CA LYS A 17 -10.13 -11.46 -0.58
C LYS A 17 -10.71 -12.62 0.20
N HIS A 18 -11.18 -12.35 1.42
CA HIS A 18 -11.86 -13.33 2.26
C HIS A 18 -12.68 -12.63 3.34
N ASN A 19 -13.95 -13.00 3.46
CA ASN A 19 -14.81 -12.52 4.55
C ASN A 19 -14.92 -10.99 4.66
N GLY A 20 -15.01 -10.29 3.54
CA GLY A 20 -15.15 -8.84 3.56
C GLY A 20 -13.84 -8.11 3.83
N VAL A 21 -12.72 -8.82 3.77
CA VAL A 21 -11.38 -8.24 3.94
C VAL A 21 -10.56 -8.50 2.68
N VAL A 22 -9.81 -7.50 2.25
CA VAL A 22 -8.88 -7.66 1.14
C VAL A 22 -7.45 -7.35 1.63
N CYS A 23 -6.53 -8.23 1.26
CA CYS A 23 -5.10 -8.03 1.47
C CYS A 23 -4.45 -7.77 0.12
N LEU A 24 -3.74 -6.66 0.01
CA LEU A 24 -2.93 -6.35 -1.16
C LEU A 24 -1.49 -6.80 -0.92
N CYS A 25 -0.81 -7.23 -1.97
CA CYS A 25 0.64 -7.46 -1.87
C CYS A 25 1.36 -6.11 -1.69
N GLY A 26 2.59 -6.15 -1.20
CA GLY A 26 3.41 -4.94 -1.03
C GLY A 26 3.58 -4.18 -2.33
N GLN A 27 3.41 -2.87 -2.29
CA GLN A 27 3.56 -1.99 -3.44
C GLN A 27 4.83 -1.18 -3.33
N THR A 28 5.57 -1.10 -4.41
CA THR A 28 6.82 -0.35 -4.53
C THR A 28 6.84 0.45 -5.82
N SER A 29 7.81 1.34 -5.94
CA SER A 29 8.04 2.14 -7.14
C SER A 29 9.53 2.37 -7.30
N ASP A 30 10.00 2.51 -8.53
CA ASP A 30 11.39 2.85 -8.82
C ASP A 30 11.56 4.33 -9.24
N ALA A 31 10.60 5.18 -8.92
CA ALA A 31 10.71 6.62 -9.17
C ALA A 31 11.93 7.21 -8.43
N ALA A 32 12.36 8.41 -8.83
CA ALA A 32 13.64 8.96 -8.39
C ALA A 32 13.69 9.38 -6.92
N THR A 33 12.56 9.82 -6.35
CA THR A 33 12.51 10.37 -4.99
C THR A 33 11.52 9.59 -4.12
N ALA A 34 11.68 9.69 -2.80
CA ALA A 34 10.72 9.09 -1.86
C ALA A 34 9.31 9.65 -2.07
N ALA A 35 9.18 10.96 -2.33
CA ALA A 35 7.88 11.58 -2.61
C ALA A 35 7.23 10.99 -3.85
N ASP A 36 7.97 10.89 -4.96
CA ASP A 36 7.44 10.35 -6.21
C ASP A 36 7.14 8.85 -6.09
N GLN A 37 7.98 8.09 -5.38
CA GLN A 37 7.68 6.69 -5.08
C GLN A 37 6.38 6.56 -4.30
N THR A 38 6.18 7.40 -3.30
CA THR A 38 4.95 7.39 -2.48
C THR A 38 3.73 7.69 -3.34
N ARG A 39 3.78 8.70 -4.20
CA ARG A 39 2.67 9.03 -5.09
C ARG A 39 2.30 7.87 -6.00
N GLU A 40 3.30 7.25 -6.62
CA GLU A 40 3.08 6.13 -7.52
C GLU A 40 2.54 4.91 -6.79
N ILE A 41 3.09 4.60 -5.59
CA ILE A 41 2.60 3.50 -4.75
C ILE A 41 1.13 3.72 -4.39
N LEU A 42 0.76 4.90 -3.95
CA LEU A 42 -0.62 5.20 -3.55
C LEU A 42 -1.59 5.11 -4.74
N SER A 43 -1.14 5.50 -5.92
CA SER A 43 -1.93 5.30 -7.15
C SER A 43 -2.15 3.82 -7.45
N LYS A 44 -1.12 2.99 -7.30
CA LYS A 44 -1.23 1.54 -7.48
C LYS A 44 -2.17 0.92 -6.45
N VAL A 45 -2.10 1.38 -5.20
CA VAL A 45 -2.99 0.92 -4.13
C VAL A 45 -4.45 1.22 -4.49
N GLU A 46 -4.75 2.44 -4.95
CA GLU A 46 -6.12 2.79 -5.35
C GLU A 46 -6.62 1.89 -6.48
N ASP A 47 -5.78 1.63 -7.49
CA ASP A 47 -6.16 0.75 -8.62
C ASP A 47 -6.48 -0.67 -8.14
N LEU A 48 -5.67 -1.21 -7.25
CA LEU A 48 -5.89 -2.56 -6.71
C LEU A 48 -7.14 -2.61 -5.82
N LEU A 49 -7.37 -1.58 -5.00
CA LEU A 49 -8.58 -1.49 -4.18
C LEU A 49 -9.83 -1.44 -5.05
N ASP A 50 -9.80 -0.68 -6.13
CA ASP A 50 -10.92 -0.60 -7.08
C ASP A 50 -11.23 -1.98 -7.68
N LYS A 51 -10.21 -2.69 -8.13
CA LYS A 51 -10.37 -4.06 -8.64
C LYS A 51 -10.94 -5.03 -7.61
N ALA A 52 -10.66 -4.77 -6.33
CA ALA A 52 -11.10 -5.62 -5.22
C ALA A 52 -12.50 -5.28 -4.71
N GLY A 53 -13.15 -4.24 -5.22
CA GLY A 53 -14.45 -3.78 -4.71
C GLY A 53 -14.32 -2.97 -3.43
N SER A 54 -13.23 -2.24 -3.28
CA SER A 54 -12.97 -1.37 -2.13
C SER A 54 -12.56 0.02 -2.60
N ASP A 55 -12.15 0.88 -1.70
CA ASP A 55 -11.63 2.21 -1.99
C ASP A 55 -10.78 2.71 -0.81
N LYS A 56 -10.12 3.85 -0.99
CA LYS A 56 -9.19 4.36 0.02
C LYS A 56 -9.85 4.81 1.32
N THR A 57 -11.16 5.02 1.35
CA THR A 57 -11.88 5.34 2.59
C THR A 57 -12.10 4.10 3.47
N ARG A 58 -11.83 2.92 2.94
CA ARG A 58 -12.10 1.64 3.60
C ARG A 58 -10.84 0.88 3.99
N ILE A 59 -9.67 1.52 3.95
CA ILE A 59 -8.42 0.90 4.35
C ILE A 59 -8.44 0.69 5.87
N LEU A 60 -8.16 -0.53 6.30
CA LEU A 60 -8.09 -0.90 7.72
C LEU A 60 -6.71 -0.63 8.28
N GLN A 61 -5.68 -0.99 7.54
CA GLN A 61 -4.30 -0.88 7.99
C GLN A 61 -3.35 -0.68 6.82
N CYS A 62 -2.34 0.16 7.02
CA CYS A 62 -1.22 0.30 6.10
C CYS A 62 0.08 0.15 6.88
N VAL A 63 0.91 -0.80 6.50
CA VAL A 63 2.26 -0.97 7.01
C VAL A 63 3.21 -0.37 5.98
N ILE A 64 4.09 0.52 6.43
CA ILE A 64 5.02 1.24 5.57
C ILE A 64 6.45 0.89 5.97
N TRP A 65 7.24 0.42 5.02
CA TRP A 65 8.67 0.21 5.19
C TRP A 65 9.44 1.27 4.41
N LEU A 66 10.38 1.93 5.08
CA LEU A 66 11.30 2.87 4.45
C LEU A 66 12.71 2.28 4.46
N SER A 67 13.44 2.44 3.37
CA SER A 67 14.84 1.99 3.35
C SER A 67 15.72 2.88 4.24
N ASP A 68 15.28 4.10 4.51
CA ASP A 68 15.95 5.06 5.39
C ASP A 68 14.88 5.95 6.05
N MET A 69 14.84 6.00 7.37
CA MET A 69 13.88 6.82 8.10
C MET A 69 14.07 8.32 7.87
N ALA A 70 15.20 8.74 7.27
CA ALA A 70 15.37 10.13 6.83
C ALA A 70 14.29 10.56 5.83
N ASP A 71 13.65 9.62 5.12
CA ASP A 71 12.59 9.90 4.16
C ASP A 71 11.20 9.98 4.79
N PHE A 72 11.08 9.84 6.10
CA PHE A 72 9.78 9.78 6.80
C PHE A 72 8.93 11.03 6.56
N ALA A 73 9.51 12.21 6.74
CA ALA A 73 8.78 13.47 6.55
C ALA A 73 8.34 13.66 5.08
N GLU A 74 9.21 13.32 4.13
CA GLU A 74 8.90 13.43 2.71
C GLU A 74 7.75 12.49 2.31
N MET A 75 7.76 11.27 2.80
CA MET A 75 6.67 10.31 2.58
C MET A 75 5.37 10.81 3.21
N ASN A 76 5.45 11.29 4.46
CA ASN A 76 4.26 11.79 5.15
C ASN A 76 3.63 13.00 4.46
N ASP A 77 4.42 13.87 3.87
CA ASP A 77 3.89 15.04 3.15
C ASP A 77 2.96 14.60 1.99
N VAL A 78 3.34 13.54 1.29
CA VAL A 78 2.48 12.99 0.22
C VAL A 78 1.27 12.27 0.83
N TRP A 79 1.49 11.44 1.84
CA TRP A 79 0.41 10.73 2.54
C TRP A 79 -0.67 11.68 3.03
N ASP A 80 -0.27 12.79 3.64
CA ASP A 80 -1.19 13.77 4.24
C ASP A 80 -2.11 14.41 3.20
N THR A 81 -1.66 14.54 1.95
CA THR A 81 -2.49 15.07 0.87
C THR A 81 -3.40 14.00 0.25
N TRP A 82 -3.08 12.73 0.47
CA TRP A 82 -3.78 11.60 -0.15
C TRP A 82 -4.83 10.96 0.75
N VAL A 83 -4.53 10.83 2.05
CA VAL A 83 -5.42 10.14 2.98
C VAL A 83 -6.75 10.89 3.13
N PRO A 84 -7.92 10.20 2.97
CA PRO A 84 -9.20 10.89 3.09
C PRO A 84 -9.42 11.39 4.52
N LYS A 85 -9.84 12.63 4.64
CA LYS A 85 -10.15 13.24 5.96
C LYS A 85 -11.18 12.42 6.71
N GLY A 86 -10.88 12.10 7.96
CA GLY A 86 -11.78 11.32 8.81
C GLY A 86 -11.73 9.83 8.56
N HIS A 87 -10.93 9.36 7.60
CA HIS A 87 -10.85 7.95 7.20
C HIS A 87 -9.42 7.41 7.23
N ALA A 88 -8.54 8.03 8.00
CA ALA A 88 -7.16 7.55 8.11
C ALA A 88 -7.12 6.14 8.69
N PRO A 89 -6.38 5.22 8.07
CA PRO A 89 -6.28 3.85 8.57
C PRO A 89 -5.35 3.75 9.77
N ALA A 90 -5.39 2.61 10.46
CA ALA A 90 -4.31 2.25 11.37
C ALA A 90 -3.02 2.14 10.55
N ARG A 91 -1.91 2.66 11.09
CA ARG A 91 -0.66 2.74 10.35
C ARG A 91 0.54 2.43 11.22
N ALA A 92 1.51 1.72 10.65
CA ALA A 92 2.83 1.54 11.24
C ALA A 92 3.88 1.86 10.19
N CYS A 93 4.98 2.47 10.61
CA CYS A 93 6.08 2.78 9.71
C CYS A 93 7.40 2.46 10.41
N GLY A 94 8.28 1.79 9.70
CA GLY A 94 9.60 1.44 10.20
C GLY A 94 10.62 1.39 9.09
N GLU A 95 11.87 1.09 9.45
CA GLU A 95 12.96 0.98 8.50
C GLU A 95 13.22 -0.48 8.20
N ALA A 96 13.44 -0.80 6.93
CA ALA A 96 13.79 -2.13 6.49
C ALA A 96 14.59 -2.07 5.19
N LYS A 97 15.47 -3.04 5.00
CA LYS A 97 16.13 -3.21 3.71
C LYS A 97 15.12 -3.77 2.73
N LEU A 98 14.92 -3.08 1.61
CA LEU A 98 13.96 -3.48 0.59
C LEU A 98 14.62 -4.37 -0.46
N ALA A 99 13.80 -4.94 -1.35
CA ALA A 99 14.25 -5.97 -2.30
C ALA A 99 15.28 -5.47 -3.32
N ARG A 100 15.26 -4.17 -3.64
CA ARG A 100 16.22 -3.55 -4.56
C ARG A 100 16.70 -2.21 -3.99
N ASP A 101 17.95 -1.86 -4.29
CA ASP A 101 18.58 -0.63 -3.75
C ASP A 101 17.85 0.65 -4.15
N VAL A 102 17.18 0.66 -5.31
CA VAL A 102 16.44 1.83 -5.79
C VAL A 102 15.17 2.08 -4.96
N LEU A 103 14.65 1.07 -4.29
CA LEU A 103 13.40 1.18 -3.55
C LEU A 103 13.62 1.93 -2.24
N LYS A 104 12.83 2.98 -2.02
CA LYS A 104 12.86 3.79 -0.81
C LYS A 104 11.65 3.56 0.08
N VAL A 105 10.52 3.18 -0.52
CA VAL A 105 9.22 3.03 0.17
C VAL A 105 8.57 1.75 -0.29
N GLU A 106 7.96 1.04 0.67
CA GLU A 106 7.04 -0.07 0.38
C GLU A 106 5.82 0.08 1.27
N MET A 107 4.62 -0.18 0.72
CA MET A 107 3.37 -0.12 1.48
C MET A 107 2.60 -1.41 1.33
N ILE A 108 2.10 -1.92 2.47
CA ILE A 108 1.30 -3.14 2.55
C ILE A 108 -0.06 -2.75 3.12
N VAL A 109 -1.12 -2.95 2.33
CA VAL A 109 -2.45 -2.44 2.64
C VAL A 109 -3.44 -3.59 2.86
N THR A 110 -4.25 -3.47 3.91
CA THR A 110 -5.41 -4.31 4.19
C THR A 110 -6.62 -3.41 4.26
N ALA A 111 -7.72 -3.81 3.63
CA ALA A 111 -8.93 -2.98 3.55
C ALA A 111 -10.19 -3.83 3.74
N ALA A 112 -11.30 -3.16 4.02
CA ALA A 112 -12.61 -3.78 3.97
C ALA A 112 -13.11 -3.75 2.53
N CYS A 113 -13.89 -4.76 2.14
CA CYS A 113 -14.46 -4.84 0.79
C CYS A 113 -15.83 -5.50 0.82
N ASP A 114 -16.56 -5.36 -0.27
CA ASP A 114 -17.86 -6.03 -0.44
C ASP A 114 -17.70 -7.48 -0.86
#